data_ff73773c34e548760759155510ac1e95
#
_entry.id   ff73773c34e548760759155510ac1e95
#
_cell.length_a   1.000
_cell.length_b   1.000
_cell.length_c   1.000
_cell.angle_alpha   90.00
_cell.angle_beta   90.00
_cell.angle_gamma   90.00
#
_symmetry.space_group_name_H-M   'P 1'
#
loop_
_entity.id
_entity.type
_entity.pdbx_description
1 polymer ?
#
loop_
_entity_poly.entity_id
_entity_poly.type
_entity_poly.pdbx_seq_one_letter_code
_entity_poly.pdbx_strand_id
1 'polypeptide(L)'
;CNPLYQGQITGSGNVYDVNSLYPFVMRYKLLPYGEPKEFTGKYQEDKLYPLHVSIIRCQFKLKDGFVPMVQIKKSFKFREHEYCTDTGADDVVLTLTSVDLEMFLKHYEVYNLDYIGGYKFRGSKTLFAKFVDTWMEVKVEAENNKNTGLRTLAKLTMNSLYGKWATSPRVMSAIPRFDQEQNMVGYDI
;
A
#
# COMPACT_ATOMS: atom_id res chain seq x y z
N CYS A 1 10.98 -6.96 7.61
CA CYS A 1 11.23 -8.42 7.80
C CYS A 1 10.14 -9.02 8.65
N ASN A 2 9.76 -10.27 8.39
CA ASN A 2 8.81 -10.99 9.24
C ASN A 2 9.47 -11.27 10.60
N PRO A 3 8.90 -10.84 11.73
CA PRO A 3 9.49 -11.02 13.05
C PRO A 3 9.67 -12.50 13.45
N LEU A 4 8.90 -13.42 12.85
CA LEU A 4 9.04 -14.86 13.10
C LEU A 4 10.34 -15.45 12.51
N TYR A 5 10.98 -14.75 11.58
CA TYR A 5 12.16 -15.20 10.85
C TYR A 5 13.30 -14.16 10.88
N GLN A 6 13.39 -13.40 11.98
CA GLN A 6 14.50 -12.48 12.19
C GLN A 6 15.68 -13.24 12.77
N GLY A 7 16.84 -13.09 12.15
CA GLY A 7 18.08 -13.70 12.62
C GLY A 7 19.02 -14.06 11.46
N GLN A 8 20.15 -14.63 11.82
CA GLN A 8 21.11 -15.15 10.85
C GLN A 8 20.63 -16.51 10.35
N ILE A 9 20.37 -16.61 9.06
CA ILE A 9 20.01 -17.86 8.39
C ILE A 9 21.26 -18.38 7.69
N THR A 10 21.68 -19.60 8.01
CA THR A 10 22.79 -20.30 7.35
C THR A 10 22.22 -21.35 6.39
N GLY A 11 22.70 -21.34 5.14
CA GLY A 11 22.25 -22.30 4.12
C GLY A 11 22.00 -21.64 2.76
N SER A 12 21.49 -22.41 1.81
CA SER A 12 21.05 -21.91 0.50
C SER A 12 19.60 -21.46 0.56
N GLY A 13 19.31 -20.32 -0.06
CA GLY A 13 17.95 -19.79 -0.16
C GLY A 13 17.65 -19.27 -1.57
N ASN A 14 16.38 -19.25 -1.93
CA ASN A 14 15.92 -18.65 -3.18
C ASN A 14 15.27 -17.30 -2.89
N VAL A 15 15.55 -16.31 -3.75
CA VAL A 15 14.89 -15.01 -3.73
C VAL A 15 13.89 -14.98 -4.88
N TYR A 16 12.63 -14.72 -4.55
CA TYR A 16 11.55 -14.58 -5.53
C TYR A 16 11.06 -13.14 -5.54
N ASP A 17 10.87 -12.60 -6.74
CA ASP A 17 10.25 -11.30 -6.97
C ASP A 17 9.08 -11.44 -7.93
N VAL A 18 8.03 -10.64 -7.71
CA VAL A 18 6.86 -10.62 -8.60
C VAL A 18 7.09 -9.61 -9.71
N ASN A 19 7.22 -10.09 -10.93
CA ASN A 19 7.44 -9.23 -12.09
C ASN A 19 6.30 -8.23 -12.28
N SER A 20 6.66 -6.93 -12.24
CA SER A 20 5.73 -5.83 -12.52
C SER A 20 4.45 -5.87 -11.66
N LEU A 21 4.57 -6.15 -10.35
CA LEU A 21 3.43 -6.32 -9.44
C LEU A 21 2.45 -5.15 -9.48
N TYR A 22 2.93 -3.91 -9.36
CA TYR A 22 2.07 -2.72 -9.39
C TYR A 22 1.35 -2.54 -10.74
N PRO A 23 2.02 -2.61 -11.90
CA PRO A 23 1.36 -2.62 -13.20
C PRO A 23 0.32 -3.74 -13.35
N PHE A 24 0.62 -4.95 -12.86
CA PHE A 24 -0.33 -6.05 -12.87
C PHE A 24 -1.60 -5.74 -12.07
N VAL A 25 -1.45 -5.21 -10.86
CA VAL A 25 -2.60 -4.83 -10.01
C VAL A 25 -3.40 -3.72 -10.68
N MET A 26 -2.74 -2.67 -11.19
CA MET A 26 -3.41 -1.56 -11.88
C MET A 26 -4.15 -1.99 -13.15
N ARG A 27 -3.69 -3.04 -13.83
CA ARG A 27 -4.29 -3.54 -15.06
C ARG A 27 -5.47 -4.47 -14.84
N TYR A 28 -5.36 -5.38 -13.84
CA TYR A 28 -6.27 -6.52 -13.72
C TYR A 28 -7.16 -6.50 -12.49
N LYS A 29 -6.83 -5.72 -11.48
CA LYS A 29 -7.61 -5.68 -10.25
C LYS A 29 -8.67 -4.58 -10.28
N LEU A 30 -9.70 -4.75 -9.48
CA LEU A 30 -10.72 -3.72 -9.27
C LEU A 30 -10.12 -2.60 -8.43
N LEU A 31 -10.10 -1.39 -8.95
CA LEU A 31 -9.52 -0.21 -8.31
C LEU A 31 -10.59 0.81 -7.95
N PRO A 32 -10.48 1.49 -6.81
CA PRO A 32 -11.44 2.51 -6.41
C PRO A 32 -11.35 3.75 -7.30
N TYR A 33 -12.50 4.38 -7.58
CA TYR A 33 -12.56 5.66 -8.26
C TYR A 33 -13.75 6.50 -7.82
N GLY A 34 -13.65 7.81 -8.06
CA GLY A 34 -14.67 8.79 -7.72
C GLY A 34 -14.75 9.10 -6.23
N GLU A 35 -15.76 9.84 -5.84
CA GLU A 35 -15.98 10.23 -4.46
C GLU A 35 -16.47 9.04 -3.63
N PRO A 36 -15.89 8.83 -2.43
CA PRO A 36 -16.36 7.81 -1.50
C PRO A 36 -17.75 8.18 -0.93
N LYS A 37 -18.48 7.15 -0.49
CA LYS A 37 -19.67 7.31 0.34
C LYS A 37 -19.44 6.73 1.71
N GLU A 38 -19.85 7.44 2.74
CA GLU A 38 -19.81 6.94 4.11
C GLU A 38 -20.85 5.85 4.34
N PHE A 39 -20.54 4.96 5.29
CA PHE A 39 -21.48 4.01 5.85
C PHE A 39 -21.22 3.84 7.35
N THR A 40 -22.25 3.48 8.10
CA THR A 40 -22.16 3.23 9.54
C THR A 40 -22.32 1.72 9.81
N GLY A 41 -21.61 1.23 10.81
CA GLY A 41 -21.62 -0.19 11.18
C GLY A 41 -20.90 -1.08 10.17
N LYS A 42 -21.31 -2.33 10.05
CA LYS A 42 -20.72 -3.31 9.15
C LYS A 42 -21.11 -3.01 7.69
N TYR A 43 -20.12 -3.03 6.80
CA TYR A 43 -20.38 -2.89 5.37
C TYR A 43 -21.40 -3.92 4.89
N GLN A 44 -22.40 -3.44 4.14
CA GLN A 44 -23.37 -4.28 3.44
C GLN A 44 -23.01 -4.31 1.95
N GLU A 45 -23.06 -5.50 1.36
CA GLU A 45 -22.71 -5.69 -0.05
C GLU A 45 -23.47 -4.71 -0.96
N ASP A 46 -22.73 -3.96 -1.74
CA ASP A 46 -23.27 -2.94 -2.66
C ASP A 46 -22.60 -3.10 -4.04
N LYS A 47 -23.39 -3.49 -5.04
CA LYS A 47 -22.89 -3.71 -6.40
C LYS A 47 -22.34 -2.45 -7.06
N LEU A 48 -22.80 -1.26 -6.66
CA LEU A 48 -22.29 0.02 -7.17
C LEU A 48 -21.03 0.46 -6.45
N TYR A 49 -20.84 0.03 -5.21
CA TYR A 49 -19.73 0.39 -4.33
C TYR A 49 -19.08 -0.86 -3.75
N PRO A 50 -18.48 -1.73 -4.60
CA PRO A 50 -18.00 -3.05 -4.19
C PRO A 50 -16.72 -3.02 -3.35
N LEU A 51 -16.05 -1.88 -3.28
CA LEU A 51 -14.83 -1.69 -2.51
C LEU A 51 -15.11 -0.84 -1.28
N HIS A 52 -14.50 -1.16 -0.16
CA HIS A 52 -14.68 -0.39 1.06
C HIS A 52 -13.42 -0.34 1.91
N VAL A 53 -13.37 0.66 2.78
CA VAL A 53 -12.45 0.75 3.91
C VAL A 53 -13.32 0.73 5.15
N SER A 54 -13.08 -0.21 6.05
CA SER A 54 -13.82 -0.34 7.31
C SER A 54 -12.99 0.13 8.48
N ILE A 55 -13.63 0.84 9.39
CA ILE A 55 -13.10 1.23 10.68
C ILE A 55 -13.71 0.26 11.70
N ILE A 56 -12.86 -0.51 12.36
CA ILE A 56 -13.25 -1.50 13.36
C ILE A 56 -12.56 -1.24 14.68
N ARG A 57 -13.22 -1.62 15.77
CA ARG A 57 -12.62 -1.71 17.12
C ARG A 57 -12.62 -3.17 17.50
N CYS A 58 -11.49 -3.66 18.00
CA CYS A 58 -11.37 -5.06 18.39
C CYS A 58 -10.16 -5.32 19.27
N GLN A 59 -10.12 -6.51 19.84
CA GLN A 59 -8.93 -7.17 20.38
C GLN A 59 -8.59 -8.32 19.43
N PHE A 60 -7.32 -8.68 19.31
CA PHE A 60 -6.93 -9.77 18.43
C PHE A 60 -5.65 -10.48 18.87
N LYS A 61 -5.51 -11.72 18.42
CA LYS A 61 -4.32 -12.54 18.59
C LYS A 61 -4.02 -13.26 17.28
N LEU A 62 -2.74 -13.28 16.88
CA LEU A 62 -2.29 -13.99 15.68
C LEU A 62 -2.51 -15.49 15.87
N LYS A 63 -3.13 -16.14 14.89
CA LYS A 63 -3.28 -17.60 14.85
C LYS A 63 -1.95 -18.30 14.60
N ASP A 64 -1.79 -19.47 15.14
CA ASP A 64 -0.59 -20.28 14.93
C ASP A 64 -0.35 -20.58 13.46
N GLY A 65 0.89 -20.46 13.01
CA GLY A 65 1.32 -20.68 11.63
C GLY A 65 0.99 -19.56 10.64
N PHE A 66 0.33 -18.48 11.07
CA PHE A 66 0.06 -17.32 10.20
C PHE A 66 1.12 -16.23 10.36
N VAL A 67 1.24 -15.41 9.31
CA VAL A 67 2.17 -14.28 9.28
C VAL A 67 1.46 -13.03 9.79
N PRO A 68 2.06 -12.26 10.72
CA PRO A 68 1.46 -11.01 11.18
C PRO A 68 1.42 -9.97 10.05
N MET A 69 0.30 -9.25 9.94
CA MET A 69 0.09 -8.21 8.94
C MET A 69 -0.24 -6.84 9.52
N VAL A 70 -0.67 -6.78 10.77
CA VAL A 70 -1.05 -5.52 11.43
C VAL A 70 0.19 -4.82 11.96
N GLN A 71 0.42 -3.60 11.47
CA GLN A 71 1.48 -2.72 11.98
C GLN A 71 0.85 -1.58 12.78
N ILE A 72 1.17 -1.51 14.06
CA ILE A 72 0.79 -0.39 14.91
C ILE A 72 1.97 0.57 15.00
N LYS A 73 1.82 1.76 14.41
CA LYS A 73 2.85 2.80 14.47
C LYS A 73 2.83 3.47 15.84
N LYS A 74 3.85 3.24 16.63
CA LYS A 74 4.03 3.89 17.93
C LYS A 74 4.72 5.26 17.84
N SER A 75 5.32 5.61 16.70
CA SER A 75 5.98 6.90 16.49
C SER A 75 5.92 7.36 15.03
N PHE A 76 6.00 8.68 14.81
CA PHE A 76 6.12 9.27 13.47
C PHE A 76 7.51 9.08 12.84
N LYS A 77 8.49 8.60 13.60
CA LYS A 77 9.82 8.28 13.07
C LYS A 77 9.78 6.87 12.50
N PHE A 78 9.85 6.74 11.20
CA PHE A 78 9.73 5.51 10.39
C PHE A 78 10.77 4.40 10.67
N ARG A 79 11.42 4.35 11.82
CA ARG A 79 12.56 3.47 12.05
C ARG A 79 12.23 2.09 12.61
N GLU A 80 11.06 1.91 13.21
CA GLU A 80 10.69 0.62 13.79
C GLU A 80 9.26 0.25 13.38
N HIS A 81 9.14 -0.73 12.50
CA HIS A 81 7.87 -1.35 12.16
C HIS A 81 7.68 -2.55 13.08
N GLU A 82 6.92 -2.36 14.14
CA GLU A 82 6.48 -3.48 14.95
C GLU A 82 5.21 -4.08 14.36
N TYR A 83 5.25 -5.38 14.09
CA TYR A 83 4.04 -6.13 13.80
C TYR A 83 3.36 -6.52 15.11
N CYS A 84 2.10 -6.17 15.23
CA CYS A 84 1.31 -6.56 16.39
C CYS A 84 0.80 -8.00 16.19
N THR A 85 1.15 -8.87 17.12
CA THR A 85 0.71 -10.27 17.13
C THR A 85 -0.39 -10.53 18.15
N ASP A 86 -0.47 -9.71 19.21
CA ASP A 86 -1.46 -9.84 20.28
C ASP A 86 -1.70 -8.45 20.90
N THR A 87 -2.94 -8.07 21.06
CA THR A 87 -3.32 -6.81 21.75
C THR A 87 -3.53 -6.99 23.25
N GLY A 88 -3.52 -8.23 23.74
CA GLY A 88 -3.92 -8.52 25.12
C GLY A 88 -5.37 -8.08 25.39
N ALA A 89 -5.56 -7.35 26.47
CA ALA A 89 -6.87 -6.84 26.87
C ALA A 89 -7.19 -5.44 26.27
N ASP A 90 -6.28 -4.87 25.49
CA ASP A 90 -6.44 -3.51 24.96
C ASP A 90 -7.27 -3.51 23.67
N ASP A 91 -8.30 -2.68 23.63
CA ASP A 91 -9.04 -2.41 22.42
C ASP A 91 -8.22 -1.53 21.47
N VAL A 92 -8.14 -1.92 20.23
CA VAL A 92 -7.49 -1.13 19.17
C VAL A 92 -8.49 -0.76 18.08
N VAL A 93 -8.29 0.41 17.49
CA VAL A 93 -9.06 0.84 16.32
C VAL A 93 -8.19 0.66 15.08
N LEU A 94 -8.69 -0.12 14.14
CA LEU A 94 -8.03 -0.39 12.86
C LEU A 94 -8.86 0.17 11.71
N THR A 95 -8.17 0.73 10.73
CA THR A 95 -8.77 1.14 9.44
C THR A 95 -8.21 0.22 8.37
N LEU A 96 -9.04 -0.66 7.83
CA LEU A 96 -8.64 -1.73 6.93
C LEU A 96 -9.40 -1.63 5.61
N THR A 97 -8.69 -1.81 4.50
CA THR A 97 -9.35 -2.01 3.20
C THR A 97 -10.13 -3.33 3.21
N SER A 98 -11.07 -3.50 2.27
CA SER A 98 -11.82 -4.76 2.14
C SER A 98 -10.92 -5.99 2.02
N VAL A 99 -9.77 -5.87 1.33
CA VAL A 99 -8.78 -6.94 1.18
C VAL A 99 -8.02 -7.18 2.49
N ASP A 100 -7.59 -6.12 3.16
CA ASP A 100 -6.87 -6.23 4.44
C ASP A 100 -7.79 -6.79 5.53
N LEU A 101 -9.07 -6.41 5.55
CA LEU A 101 -10.04 -6.92 6.51
C LEU A 101 -10.26 -8.43 6.33
N GLU A 102 -10.39 -8.90 5.09
CA GLU A 102 -10.50 -10.34 4.80
C GLU A 102 -9.26 -11.10 5.28
N MET A 103 -8.06 -10.61 4.97
CA MET A 103 -6.81 -11.20 5.43
C MET A 103 -6.68 -11.16 6.95
N PHE A 104 -7.06 -10.05 7.58
CA PHE A 104 -7.02 -9.88 9.03
C PHE A 104 -7.89 -10.94 9.72
N LEU A 105 -9.15 -11.09 9.32
CA LEU A 105 -10.06 -12.08 9.89
C LEU A 105 -9.59 -13.52 9.64
N LYS A 106 -8.84 -13.75 8.58
CA LYS A 106 -8.24 -15.05 8.29
C LYS A 106 -7.03 -15.36 9.18
N HIS A 107 -6.16 -14.37 9.41
CA HIS A 107 -4.88 -14.56 10.11
C HIS A 107 -5.00 -14.46 11.62
N TYR A 108 -5.98 -13.70 12.14
CA TYR A 108 -6.11 -13.44 13.56
C TYR A 108 -7.39 -14.03 14.13
N GLU A 109 -7.32 -14.44 15.40
CA GLU A 109 -8.51 -14.59 16.25
C GLU A 109 -8.89 -13.21 16.73
N VAL A 110 -10.16 -12.82 16.51
CA VAL A 110 -10.64 -11.48 16.78
C VAL A 110 -11.72 -11.53 17.86
N TYR A 111 -11.55 -10.72 18.88
CA TYR A 111 -12.45 -10.63 20.04
C TYR A 111 -13.06 -9.24 20.12
N ASN A 112 -14.26 -9.13 20.68
CA ASN A 112 -14.97 -7.87 20.91
C ASN A 112 -15.06 -7.00 19.64
N LEU A 113 -15.29 -7.64 18.49
CA LEU A 113 -15.32 -6.96 17.20
C LEU A 113 -16.54 -6.05 17.06
N ASP A 114 -16.29 -4.77 16.96
CA ASP A 114 -17.27 -3.72 16.69
C ASP A 114 -16.94 -3.01 15.35
N TYR A 115 -17.94 -2.93 14.48
CA TYR A 115 -17.83 -2.21 13.21
C TYR A 115 -18.35 -0.79 13.38
N ILE A 116 -17.46 0.18 13.43
CA ILE A 116 -17.81 1.60 13.61
C ILE A 116 -18.45 2.15 12.32
N GLY A 117 -17.89 1.81 11.17
CA GLY A 117 -18.33 2.30 9.87
C GLY A 117 -17.19 2.36 8.87
N GLY A 118 -17.27 3.28 7.91
CA GLY A 118 -16.19 3.47 6.94
C GLY A 118 -16.62 4.18 5.67
N TYR A 119 -15.86 3.91 4.60
CA TYR A 119 -16.07 4.52 3.29
C TYR A 119 -16.18 3.44 2.23
N LYS A 120 -17.12 3.56 1.30
CA LYS A 120 -17.28 2.67 0.17
C LYS A 120 -17.04 3.39 -1.16
N PHE A 121 -16.51 2.66 -2.14
CA PHE A 121 -16.02 3.22 -3.40
C PHE A 121 -16.61 2.46 -4.58
N ARG A 122 -16.83 3.18 -5.68
CA ARG A 122 -17.03 2.55 -6.98
C ARG A 122 -15.76 1.84 -7.41
N GLY A 123 -15.90 0.77 -8.20
CA GLY A 123 -14.78 -0.01 -8.71
C GLY A 123 -14.66 0.05 -10.22
N SER A 124 -13.44 0.16 -10.74
CA SER A 124 -13.14 0.03 -12.16
C SER A 124 -11.95 -0.88 -12.41
N LYS A 125 -12.04 -1.73 -13.45
CA LYS A 125 -10.93 -2.58 -13.94
C LYS A 125 -10.20 -1.95 -15.13
N THR A 126 -10.69 -0.84 -15.67
CA THR A 126 -10.19 -0.26 -16.91
C THR A 126 -9.46 1.06 -16.71
N LEU A 127 -9.36 1.53 -15.46
CA LEU A 127 -8.85 2.85 -15.12
C LEU A 127 -7.47 3.13 -15.75
N PHE A 128 -6.57 2.16 -15.71
CA PHE A 128 -5.20 2.26 -16.23
C PHE A 128 -4.87 1.24 -17.31
N ALA A 129 -5.87 0.50 -17.79
CA ALA A 129 -5.68 -0.59 -18.73
C ALA A 129 -4.86 -0.14 -19.96
N LYS A 130 -5.32 0.92 -20.64
CA LYS A 130 -4.66 1.44 -21.82
C LYS A 130 -3.21 1.86 -21.57
N PHE A 131 -2.97 2.56 -20.46
CA PHE A 131 -1.62 3.00 -20.10
C PHE A 131 -0.68 1.82 -19.88
N VAL A 132 -1.12 0.83 -19.07
CA VAL A 132 -0.29 -0.33 -18.74
C VAL A 132 -0.04 -1.19 -19.98
N ASP A 133 -1.08 -1.44 -20.79
CA ASP A 133 -0.96 -2.24 -22.00
C ASP A 133 0.05 -1.60 -22.98
N THR A 134 -0.08 -0.30 -23.27
CA THR A 134 0.85 0.42 -24.15
C THR A 134 2.31 0.32 -23.69
N TRP A 135 2.58 0.60 -22.42
CA TRP A 135 3.96 0.55 -21.91
C TRP A 135 4.49 -0.86 -21.71
N MET A 136 3.62 -1.84 -21.54
CA MET A 136 4.01 -3.25 -21.51
C MET A 136 4.43 -3.72 -22.91
N GLU A 137 3.70 -3.34 -23.96
CA GLU A 137 4.07 -3.60 -25.36
C GLU A 137 5.45 -3.01 -25.70
N VAL A 138 5.66 -1.73 -25.36
CA VAL A 138 6.97 -1.07 -25.54
C VAL A 138 8.10 -1.81 -24.80
N LYS A 139 7.83 -2.27 -23.57
CA LYS A 139 8.81 -3.02 -22.78
C LYS A 139 9.18 -4.35 -23.45
N VAL A 140 8.19 -5.12 -23.94
CA VAL A 140 8.39 -6.41 -24.59
C VAL A 140 9.12 -6.23 -25.92
N GLU A 141 8.73 -5.25 -26.72
CA GLU A 141 9.39 -4.92 -27.99
C GLU A 141 10.86 -4.53 -27.76
N ALA A 142 11.12 -3.67 -26.78
CA ALA A 142 12.48 -3.28 -26.42
C ALA A 142 13.34 -4.47 -25.96
N GLU A 143 12.75 -5.43 -25.24
CA GLU A 143 13.42 -6.65 -24.80
C GLU A 143 13.79 -7.55 -26.01
N ASN A 144 12.87 -7.74 -26.95
CA ASN A 144 13.07 -8.50 -28.17
C ASN A 144 14.18 -7.87 -29.05
N ASN A 145 14.23 -6.54 -29.10
CA ASN A 145 15.24 -5.78 -29.87
C ASN A 145 16.52 -5.55 -29.06
N LYS A 146 16.69 -6.15 -27.89
CA LYS A 146 17.84 -5.98 -26.99
C LYS A 146 18.14 -4.50 -26.64
N ASN A 147 17.12 -3.66 -26.68
CA ASN A 147 17.22 -2.25 -26.31
C ASN A 147 16.98 -2.07 -24.81
N THR A 148 18.06 -2.20 -24.02
CA THR A 148 18.02 -2.12 -22.54
C THR A 148 17.59 -0.74 -22.04
N GLY A 149 17.93 0.34 -22.75
CA GLY A 149 17.56 1.71 -22.39
C GLY A 149 16.05 1.92 -22.48
N LEU A 150 15.44 1.55 -23.61
CA LEU A 150 13.99 1.68 -23.81
C LEU A 150 13.20 0.75 -22.87
N ARG A 151 13.69 -0.48 -22.64
CA ARG A 151 13.11 -1.41 -21.67
C ARG A 151 13.08 -0.80 -20.24
N THR A 152 14.19 -0.18 -19.85
CA THR A 152 14.29 0.48 -18.52
C THR A 152 13.35 1.68 -18.44
N LEU A 153 13.29 2.50 -19.48
CA LEU A 153 12.35 3.63 -19.54
C LEU A 153 10.90 3.18 -19.39
N ALA A 154 10.49 2.15 -20.14
CA ALA A 154 9.14 1.61 -20.05
C ALA A 154 8.80 1.09 -18.65
N LYS A 155 9.74 0.36 -18.00
CA LYS A 155 9.59 -0.10 -16.62
C LYS A 155 9.43 1.06 -15.64
N LEU A 156 10.26 2.09 -15.75
CA LEU A 156 10.19 3.27 -14.87
C LEU A 156 8.88 4.03 -15.08
N THR A 157 8.43 4.20 -16.31
CA THR A 157 7.18 4.88 -16.65
C THR A 157 5.97 4.17 -16.03
N MET A 158 5.88 2.85 -16.15
CA MET A 158 4.80 2.08 -15.51
C MET A 158 4.82 2.20 -13.98
N ASN A 159 5.99 2.15 -13.37
CA ASN A 159 6.10 2.25 -11.91
C ASN A 159 5.86 3.68 -11.40
N SER A 160 6.18 4.70 -12.18
CA SER A 160 5.98 6.11 -11.80
C SER A 160 4.50 6.47 -11.65
N LEU A 161 3.59 5.80 -12.35
CA LEU A 161 2.16 6.05 -12.21
C LEU A 161 1.68 5.80 -10.78
N TYR A 162 2.09 4.67 -10.18
CA TYR A 162 1.79 4.37 -8.79
C TYR A 162 2.33 5.44 -7.84
N GLY A 163 3.60 5.84 -8.02
CA GLY A 163 4.23 6.87 -7.18
C GLY A 163 3.52 8.23 -7.27
N LYS A 164 2.94 8.57 -8.41
CA LYS A 164 2.19 9.82 -8.59
C LYS A 164 0.91 9.90 -7.76
N TRP A 165 0.26 8.80 -7.45
CA TRP A 165 -0.95 8.80 -6.64
C TRP A 165 -0.73 9.20 -5.19
N ALA A 166 0.45 8.90 -4.65
CA ALA A 166 0.83 9.27 -3.30
C ALA A 166 1.51 10.65 -3.22
N THR A 167 1.65 11.37 -4.35
CA THR A 167 2.27 12.69 -4.37
C THR A 167 1.34 13.71 -3.75
N SER A 168 1.83 14.42 -2.72
CA SER A 168 1.09 15.54 -2.13
C SER A 168 0.83 16.64 -3.18
N PRO A 169 -0.40 17.17 -3.29
CA PRO A 169 -0.68 18.32 -4.12
C PRO A 169 -0.02 19.60 -3.60
N ARG A 170 0.39 19.60 -2.33
CA ARG A 170 1.15 20.72 -1.73
C ARG A 170 2.62 20.39 -1.82
N VAL A 171 3.31 21.02 -2.76
CA VAL A 171 4.77 21.00 -2.85
C VAL A 171 5.27 22.18 -2.02
N MET A 172 5.87 21.90 -0.87
CA MET A 172 6.64 22.89 -0.14
C MET A 172 8.07 22.82 -0.68
N SER A 173 8.47 23.81 -1.46
CA SER A 173 9.87 23.96 -1.88
C SER A 173 10.57 24.88 -0.87
N ALA A 174 11.57 24.35 -0.21
CA ALA A 174 12.48 25.16 0.58
C ALA A 174 13.45 25.87 -0.38
N ILE A 175 13.38 27.20 -0.43
CA ILE A 175 14.30 28.02 -1.23
C ILE A 175 15.48 28.34 -0.34
N PRO A 176 16.73 27.92 -0.68
CA PRO A 176 17.90 28.25 0.13
C PRO A 176 18.15 29.75 0.12
N ARG A 177 18.37 30.35 1.29
CA ARG A 177 18.84 31.73 1.46
C ARG A 177 20.34 31.73 1.64
N PHE A 178 20.97 32.66 0.97
CA PHE A 178 22.42 32.88 1.04
C PHE A 178 22.71 34.27 1.64
N ASP A 179 23.79 34.38 2.37
CA ASP A 179 24.34 35.68 2.83
C ASP A 179 25.12 36.39 1.71
N GLN A 180 25.69 37.56 2.04
CA GLN A 180 26.48 38.33 1.08
C GLN A 180 27.78 37.62 0.67
N GLU A 181 28.23 36.65 1.45
CA GLU A 181 29.44 35.84 1.19
C GLU A 181 29.11 34.51 0.48
N GLN A 182 27.84 34.35 0.04
CA GLN A 182 27.30 33.16 -0.61
C GLN A 182 27.27 31.89 0.28
N ASN A 183 27.31 32.04 1.60
CA ASN A 183 27.06 30.91 2.52
C ASN A 183 25.56 30.72 2.70
N MET A 184 25.12 29.46 2.72
CA MET A 184 23.73 29.14 2.96
C MET A 184 23.37 29.36 4.43
N VAL A 185 22.46 30.30 4.70
CA VAL A 185 22.06 30.72 6.06
C VAL A 185 20.70 30.23 6.49
N GLY A 186 19.95 29.55 5.59
CA GLY A 186 18.64 29.00 5.92
C GLY A 186 17.81 28.72 4.68
N TYR A 187 16.50 28.46 4.92
CA TYR A 187 15.52 28.21 3.87
C TYR A 187 14.28 29.07 4.10
N ASP A 188 13.68 29.57 3.03
CA ASP A 188 12.32 30.10 3.01
C ASP A 188 11.36 28.95 2.61
N ILE A 189 10.22 28.82 3.29
CA ILE A 189 9.21 27.78 3.09
C ILE A 189 7.97 28.42 2.46
#